data_2396f1c7ded6ed7a86ccbd79ac76724c
#
_entry.id   2396f1c7ded6ed7a86ccbd79ac76724c
#
_cell.length_a   1.000
_cell.length_b   1.000
_cell.length_c   1.000
_cell.angle_alpha   90.00
_cell.angle_beta   90.00
_cell.angle_gamma   90.00
#
_symmetry.space_group_name_H-M   'P 1'
#
loop_
_entity.id
_entity.type
_entity.pdbx_description
1 polymer ?
#
loop_
_entity_poly.entity_id
_entity_poly.type
_entity_poly.pdbx_seq_one_letter_code
_entity_poly.pdbx_strand_id
1 'polypeptide(L)'
;MPRAVRATIIQPDPQVPVDRFGPWLASNRVLVRAVPLWQRDVPDVDSLGDGLLVLGGTMSAHDGADHPWIEPLKELMVAAVDAEIPTLAICLGHQLLAEAFGGKVTVNHPGGGEHGATPVSWHAGASDDPLLGRLAESGRSLLAQSHNDVVTKLPPGVDSLATSDHYANQAFRIGSAVGVQFHPEASPELMGRWAELSGGDGRTMRRAMHVHDTEVSRNGRLVAQAFCGQLHTRSMAA
;
A
#
# COMPACT_ATOMS: atom_id res chain seq x y z
N MET A 1 0.94 30.41 12.12
CA MET A 1 -0.03 29.32 11.93
C MET A 1 0.76 28.04 11.66
N PRO A 2 0.40 26.86 12.20
CA PRO A 2 1.11 25.63 11.88
C PRO A 2 1.05 25.37 10.37
N ARG A 3 2.13 24.86 9.80
CA ARG A 3 2.23 24.48 8.39
C ARG A 3 1.20 23.40 8.08
N ALA A 4 0.57 23.46 6.91
CA ALA A 4 -0.33 22.43 6.47
C ALA A 4 0.44 21.14 6.17
N VAL A 5 -0.02 20.01 6.75
CA VAL A 5 0.55 18.68 6.50
C VAL A 5 0.23 18.25 5.07
N ARG A 6 1.23 17.75 4.35
CA ARG A 6 1.11 17.41 2.93
C ARG A 6 1.61 16.00 2.66
N ALA A 7 0.88 15.25 1.84
CA ALA A 7 1.29 13.95 1.32
C ALA A 7 1.29 13.95 -0.20
N THR A 8 2.31 13.34 -0.78
CA THR A 8 2.32 13.00 -2.21
C THR A 8 1.80 11.59 -2.39
N ILE A 9 0.83 11.41 -3.29
CA ILE A 9 0.30 10.10 -3.69
C ILE A 9 0.78 9.82 -5.10
N ILE A 10 1.62 8.80 -5.25
CA ILE A 10 1.97 8.24 -6.56
C ILE A 10 0.89 7.27 -6.95
N GLN A 11 0.27 7.52 -8.09
CA GLN A 11 -0.74 6.66 -8.67
C GLN A 11 -0.20 6.07 -9.98
N PRO A 12 0.24 4.80 -9.99
CA PRO A 12 0.77 4.14 -11.18
C PRO A 12 -0.28 3.88 -12.26
N ASP A 13 -1.53 3.62 -11.84
CA ASP A 13 -2.59 3.12 -12.70
C ASP A 13 -3.90 3.89 -12.49
N PRO A 14 -4.56 4.40 -13.56
CA PRO A 14 -5.87 5.04 -13.44
C PRO A 14 -6.97 4.11 -12.91
N GLN A 15 -6.80 2.79 -13.02
CA GLN A 15 -7.74 1.79 -12.50
C GLN A 15 -7.59 1.55 -10.99
N VAL A 16 -6.50 2.03 -10.38
CA VAL A 16 -6.22 1.88 -8.95
C VAL A 16 -6.18 3.26 -8.26
N PRO A 17 -7.36 3.87 -8.02
CA PRO A 17 -7.47 5.17 -7.38
C PRO A 17 -7.22 5.08 -5.86
N VAL A 18 -7.04 6.24 -5.26
CA VAL A 18 -6.87 6.39 -3.80
C VAL A 18 -8.11 5.99 -2.97
N ASP A 19 -9.26 5.85 -3.60
CA ASP A 19 -10.56 5.44 -3.06
C ASP A 19 -10.82 6.00 -1.64
N ARG A 20 -11.06 5.16 -0.64
CA ARG A 20 -11.38 5.54 0.75
C ARG A 20 -10.27 6.32 1.45
N PHE A 21 -9.01 6.14 1.05
CA PHE A 21 -7.92 6.91 1.65
C PHE A 21 -8.07 8.41 1.39
N GLY A 22 -8.58 8.82 0.22
CA GLY A 22 -8.81 10.24 -0.08
C GLY A 22 -9.60 10.97 1.00
N PRO A 23 -10.86 10.59 1.28
CA PRO A 23 -11.65 11.20 2.35
C PRO A 23 -11.07 10.98 3.75
N TRP A 24 -10.38 9.85 4.02
CA TRP A 24 -9.76 9.63 5.34
C TRP A 24 -8.55 10.55 5.57
N LEU A 25 -7.70 10.77 4.58
CA LEU A 25 -6.60 11.73 4.64
C LEU A 25 -7.13 13.16 4.85
N ALA A 26 -8.15 13.55 4.07
CA ALA A 26 -8.77 14.86 4.19
C ALA A 26 -9.39 15.10 5.58
N SER A 27 -10.08 14.10 6.15
CA SER A 27 -10.66 14.19 7.50
C SER A 27 -9.60 14.33 8.60
N ASN A 28 -8.37 13.88 8.34
CA ASN A 28 -7.21 14.06 9.21
C ASN A 28 -6.38 15.31 8.84
N ARG A 29 -6.93 16.25 8.05
CA ARG A 29 -6.29 17.52 7.67
C ARG A 29 -4.97 17.37 6.92
N VAL A 30 -4.83 16.30 6.14
CA VAL A 30 -3.70 16.09 5.23
C VAL A 30 -4.09 16.58 3.85
N LEU A 31 -3.32 17.51 3.30
CA LEU A 31 -3.45 17.96 1.92
C LEU A 31 -2.73 16.97 1.00
N VAL A 32 -3.41 16.55 -0.04
CA VAL A 32 -2.91 15.53 -0.97
C VAL A 32 -2.51 16.17 -2.30
N ARG A 33 -1.32 15.79 -2.80
CA ARG A 33 -0.89 15.99 -4.18
C ARG A 33 -0.85 14.65 -4.89
N ALA A 34 -1.77 14.40 -5.81
CA ALA A 34 -1.73 13.20 -6.66
C ALA A 34 -0.77 13.39 -7.84
N VAL A 35 0.02 12.35 -8.11
CA VAL A 35 0.96 12.26 -9.23
C VAL A 35 0.58 11.02 -10.07
N PRO A 36 -0.24 11.18 -11.11
CA PRO A 36 -0.60 10.09 -12.02
C PRO A 36 0.55 9.81 -12.99
N LEU A 37 1.16 8.63 -12.91
CA LEU A 37 2.37 8.29 -13.70
C LEU A 37 2.11 8.07 -15.20
N TRP A 38 0.86 7.99 -15.64
CA TRP A 38 0.50 8.02 -17.06
C TRP A 38 0.43 9.44 -17.64
N GLN A 39 0.64 10.48 -16.82
CA GLN A 39 0.60 11.89 -17.23
C GLN A 39 1.77 12.72 -16.71
N ARG A 40 2.51 12.20 -15.75
CA ARG A 40 3.59 12.94 -15.06
C ARG A 40 4.75 12.01 -14.77
N ASP A 41 5.93 12.59 -14.75
CA ASP A 41 7.13 11.91 -14.31
C ASP A 41 7.13 11.70 -12.79
N VAL A 42 7.94 10.77 -12.32
CA VAL A 42 8.22 10.54 -10.91
C VAL A 42 8.84 11.81 -10.33
N PRO A 43 8.33 12.35 -9.23
CA PRO A 43 8.82 13.59 -8.66
C PRO A 43 10.12 13.41 -7.89
N ASP A 44 10.84 14.49 -7.66
CA ASP A 44 12.00 14.51 -6.76
C ASP A 44 11.57 14.35 -5.30
N VAL A 45 12.44 13.73 -4.47
CA VAL A 45 12.21 13.45 -3.06
C VAL A 45 11.91 14.72 -2.25
N ASP A 46 12.57 15.85 -2.54
CA ASP A 46 12.37 17.13 -1.86
C ASP A 46 10.96 17.71 -2.05
N SER A 47 10.24 17.23 -3.07
CA SER A 47 8.89 17.70 -3.39
C SER A 47 7.77 16.88 -2.75
N LEU A 48 8.09 15.81 -2.00
CA LEU A 48 7.09 14.87 -1.46
C LEU A 48 6.23 15.44 -0.32
N GLY A 49 6.73 16.43 0.39
CA GLY A 49 6.08 16.98 1.59
C GLY A 49 6.36 16.15 2.84
N ASP A 50 5.33 15.86 3.64
CA ASP A 50 5.48 15.17 4.92
C ASP A 50 5.37 13.65 4.81
N GLY A 51 4.97 13.13 3.65
CA GLY A 51 4.87 11.70 3.43
C GLY A 51 4.58 11.29 2.00
N LEU A 52 4.83 10.01 1.73
CA LEU A 52 4.65 9.36 0.44
C LEU A 52 3.67 8.19 0.56
N LEU A 53 2.65 8.16 -0.30
CA LEU A 53 1.79 7.01 -0.52
C LEU A 53 2.00 6.51 -1.96
N VAL A 54 2.40 5.26 -2.12
CA VAL A 54 2.52 4.60 -3.43
C VAL A 54 1.40 3.59 -3.56
N LEU A 55 0.51 3.81 -4.51
CA LEU A 55 -0.65 2.93 -4.76
C LEU A 55 -0.25 1.69 -5.56
N GLY A 56 -1.23 0.80 -5.72
CA GLY A 56 -1.14 -0.38 -6.57
C GLY A 56 -1.21 -0.05 -8.06
N GLY A 57 -1.21 -1.10 -8.88
CA GLY A 57 -1.34 -1.04 -10.32
C GLY A 57 -1.65 -2.41 -10.90
N THR A 58 -2.15 -2.46 -12.14
CA THR A 58 -2.45 -3.70 -12.88
C THR A 58 -1.23 -4.30 -13.57
N MET A 59 -0.15 -3.53 -13.69
CA MET A 59 1.13 -3.96 -14.23
C MET A 59 1.96 -4.71 -13.17
N SER A 60 2.91 -5.51 -13.63
CA SER A 60 3.91 -6.17 -12.79
C SER A 60 5.07 -5.21 -12.43
N ALA A 61 5.74 -5.49 -11.31
CA ALA A 61 7.00 -4.84 -10.96
C ALA A 61 8.12 -5.05 -12.02
N HIS A 62 7.96 -6.03 -12.92
CA HIS A 62 8.90 -6.37 -13.99
C HIS A 62 8.55 -5.77 -15.36
N ASP A 63 7.48 -4.99 -15.46
CA ASP A 63 7.03 -4.40 -16.74
C ASP A 63 7.74 -3.08 -17.09
N GLY A 64 9.01 -2.92 -16.69
CA GLY A 64 9.79 -1.71 -16.90
C GLY A 64 9.95 -1.30 -18.37
N ALA A 65 9.83 -2.25 -19.32
CA ALA A 65 9.87 -1.94 -20.76
C ALA A 65 8.67 -1.10 -21.22
N ASP A 66 7.48 -1.40 -20.68
CA ASP A 66 6.23 -0.70 -21.00
C ASP A 66 5.93 0.45 -20.02
N HIS A 67 6.55 0.40 -18.86
CA HIS A 67 6.36 1.36 -17.75
C HIS A 67 7.70 1.94 -17.28
N PRO A 68 8.34 2.85 -18.06
CA PRO A 68 9.68 3.35 -17.79
C PRO A 68 9.83 4.13 -16.47
N TRP A 69 8.73 4.45 -15.79
CA TRP A 69 8.70 5.07 -14.47
C TRP A 69 9.00 4.08 -13.32
N ILE A 70 9.04 2.76 -13.56
CA ILE A 70 9.23 1.73 -12.52
C ILE A 70 10.58 1.92 -11.81
N GLU A 71 11.68 2.01 -12.54
CA GLU A 71 12.99 2.19 -11.92
C GLU A 71 13.13 3.56 -11.23
N PRO A 72 12.75 4.71 -11.85
CA PRO A 72 12.70 5.99 -11.15
C PRO A 72 11.84 5.98 -9.87
N LEU A 73 10.73 5.22 -9.84
CA LEU A 73 9.90 5.10 -8.64
C LEU A 73 10.59 4.29 -7.54
N LYS A 74 11.30 3.21 -7.87
CA LYS A 74 12.13 2.48 -6.91
C LYS A 74 13.22 3.37 -6.33
N GLU A 75 13.90 4.17 -7.15
CA GLU A 75 14.91 5.14 -6.71
C GLU A 75 14.31 6.20 -5.78
N LEU A 76 13.12 6.73 -6.11
CA LEU A 76 12.40 7.65 -5.24
C LEU A 76 12.07 7.03 -3.88
N MET A 77 11.64 5.76 -3.85
CA MET A 77 11.33 5.06 -2.61
C MET A 77 12.56 4.87 -1.71
N VAL A 78 13.73 4.56 -2.31
CA VAL A 78 15.01 4.51 -1.59
C VAL A 78 15.34 5.89 -1.02
N ALA A 79 15.30 6.95 -1.84
CA ALA A 79 15.55 8.31 -1.40
C ALA A 79 14.59 8.79 -0.29
N ALA A 80 13.31 8.35 -0.35
CA ALA A 80 12.33 8.66 0.69
C ALA A 80 12.67 7.98 2.03
N VAL A 81 13.15 6.73 1.99
CA VAL A 81 13.63 6.02 3.20
C VAL A 81 14.87 6.70 3.76
N ASP A 82 15.84 7.05 2.93
CA ASP A 82 17.07 7.74 3.34
C ASP A 82 16.79 9.12 3.96
N ALA A 83 15.75 9.80 3.46
CA ALA A 83 15.27 11.09 4.00
C ALA A 83 14.28 10.93 5.18
N GLU A 84 14.10 9.72 5.69
CA GLU A 84 13.17 9.37 6.77
C GLU A 84 11.73 9.88 6.54
N ILE A 85 11.28 9.90 5.27
CA ILE A 85 9.92 10.30 4.90
C ILE A 85 8.97 9.13 5.18
N PRO A 86 7.95 9.27 6.05
CA PRO A 86 6.93 8.25 6.23
C PRO A 86 6.34 7.83 4.90
N THR A 87 6.49 6.54 4.56
CA THR A 87 6.07 6.00 3.28
C THR A 87 5.16 4.79 3.50
N LEU A 88 4.00 4.80 2.84
CA LEU A 88 3.11 3.64 2.74
C LEU A 88 3.06 3.18 1.28
N ALA A 89 3.39 1.91 1.05
CA ALA A 89 3.44 1.30 -0.28
C ALA A 89 2.44 0.13 -0.34
N ILE A 90 1.48 0.20 -1.28
CA ILE A 90 0.33 -0.72 -1.37
C ILE A 90 0.45 -1.59 -2.62
N CYS A 91 0.28 -2.90 -2.50
CA CYS A 91 0.22 -3.91 -3.57
C CYS A 91 1.43 -3.79 -4.54
N LEU A 92 1.27 -3.26 -5.75
CA LEU A 92 2.43 -2.99 -6.63
C LEU A 92 3.48 -2.12 -5.93
N GLY A 93 3.07 -1.11 -5.16
CA GLY A 93 3.99 -0.29 -4.36
C GLY A 93 4.79 -1.13 -3.35
N HIS A 94 4.16 -2.08 -2.66
CA HIS A 94 4.82 -3.03 -1.77
C HIS A 94 5.85 -3.90 -2.51
N GLN A 95 5.50 -4.37 -3.70
CA GLN A 95 6.38 -5.18 -4.55
C GLN A 95 7.59 -4.39 -5.02
N LEU A 96 7.38 -3.15 -5.51
CA LEU A 96 8.45 -2.24 -5.90
C LEU A 96 9.36 -1.88 -4.73
N LEU A 97 8.79 -1.63 -3.54
CA LEU A 97 9.57 -1.38 -2.33
C LEU A 97 10.45 -2.58 -1.97
N ALA A 98 9.92 -3.80 -2.05
CA ALA A 98 10.71 -5.00 -1.80
C ALA A 98 11.90 -5.11 -2.76
N GLU A 99 11.68 -4.92 -4.06
CA GLU A 99 12.75 -5.00 -5.07
C GLU A 99 13.77 -3.87 -4.95
N ALA A 100 13.33 -2.65 -4.66
CA ALA A 100 14.21 -1.50 -4.46
C ALA A 100 15.29 -1.76 -3.41
N PHE A 101 15.01 -2.62 -2.44
CA PHE A 101 15.93 -2.99 -1.36
C PHE A 101 16.47 -4.43 -1.45
N GLY A 102 16.38 -5.06 -2.64
CA GLY A 102 16.99 -6.38 -2.91
C GLY A 102 16.14 -7.59 -2.53
N GLY A 103 14.84 -7.40 -2.31
CA GLY A 103 13.85 -8.46 -2.25
C GLY A 103 13.57 -9.07 -3.63
N LYS A 104 12.58 -9.97 -3.71
CA LYS A 104 12.16 -10.60 -4.97
C LYS A 104 10.66 -10.70 -5.07
N VAL A 105 10.14 -10.38 -6.24
CA VAL A 105 8.75 -10.59 -6.64
C VAL A 105 8.66 -11.79 -7.59
N THR A 106 7.63 -12.61 -7.43
CA THR A 106 7.25 -13.64 -8.40
C THR A 106 5.96 -13.20 -9.08
N VAL A 107 6.07 -12.96 -10.37
CA VAL A 107 4.95 -12.54 -11.23
C VAL A 107 4.05 -13.75 -11.50
N ASN A 108 2.72 -13.57 -11.42
CA ASN A 108 1.73 -14.63 -11.61
C ASN A 108 2.11 -15.91 -10.84
N HIS A 109 2.22 -15.76 -9.51
CA HIS A 109 2.70 -16.85 -8.65
C HIS A 109 1.90 -18.14 -8.89
N PRO A 110 2.57 -19.30 -9.07
CA PRO A 110 1.90 -20.58 -9.43
C PRO A 110 0.92 -21.07 -8.35
N GLY A 111 1.01 -20.58 -7.12
CA GLY A 111 0.03 -20.82 -6.05
C GLY A 111 -1.29 -20.07 -6.21
N GLY A 112 -1.42 -19.24 -7.26
CA GLY A 112 -2.58 -18.40 -7.51
C GLY A 112 -2.52 -17.04 -6.82
N GLY A 113 -3.54 -16.20 -7.03
CA GLY A 113 -3.69 -14.90 -6.39
C GLY A 113 -4.57 -14.95 -5.14
N GLU A 114 -4.62 -13.83 -4.41
CA GLU A 114 -5.61 -13.62 -3.35
C GLU A 114 -6.58 -12.52 -3.77
N HIS A 115 -7.88 -12.79 -3.65
CA HIS A 115 -8.93 -11.88 -4.09
C HIS A 115 -10.09 -11.86 -3.08
N GLY A 116 -10.61 -10.65 -2.80
CA GLY A 116 -11.71 -10.44 -1.87
C GLY A 116 -11.27 -10.13 -0.45
N ALA A 117 -12.15 -10.32 0.52
CA ALA A 117 -11.86 -10.13 1.94
C ALA A 117 -11.11 -11.34 2.49
N THR A 118 -9.83 -11.18 2.78
CA THR A 118 -8.93 -12.27 3.19
C THR A 118 -8.36 -12.00 4.58
N PRO A 119 -8.32 -12.99 5.47
CA PRO A 119 -7.67 -12.86 6.76
C PRO A 119 -6.14 -12.76 6.64
N VAL A 120 -5.56 -11.79 7.31
CA VAL A 120 -4.12 -11.58 7.47
C VAL A 120 -3.77 -11.76 8.93
N SER A 121 -2.79 -12.61 9.23
CA SER A 121 -2.29 -12.88 10.57
C SER A 121 -1.03 -12.07 10.83
N TRP A 122 -0.91 -11.48 12.01
CA TRP A 122 0.18 -10.60 12.40
C TRP A 122 1.25 -11.35 13.18
N HIS A 123 2.51 -11.09 12.87
CA HIS A 123 3.63 -11.57 13.67
C HIS A 123 3.81 -10.73 14.94
N ALA A 124 4.45 -11.30 15.96
CA ALA A 124 4.59 -10.66 17.28
C ALA A 124 5.20 -9.24 17.22
N GLY A 125 6.19 -9.02 16.35
CA GLY A 125 6.81 -7.71 16.15
C GLY A 125 5.92 -6.64 15.49
N ALA A 126 4.79 -7.04 14.91
CA ALA A 126 3.89 -6.09 14.24
C ALA A 126 3.13 -5.18 15.21
N SER A 127 2.92 -5.62 16.46
CA SER A 127 2.25 -4.80 17.51
C SER A 127 3.03 -3.54 17.87
N ASP A 128 4.34 -3.56 17.70
CA ASP A 128 5.22 -2.43 17.99
C ASP A 128 5.41 -1.50 16.77
N ASP A 129 4.87 -1.89 15.61
CA ASP A 129 4.97 -1.09 14.39
C ASP A 129 4.12 0.18 14.47
N PRO A 130 4.69 1.39 14.28
CA PRO A 130 3.97 2.65 14.46
C PRO A 130 2.85 2.88 13.44
N LEU A 131 2.79 2.11 12.32
CA LEU A 131 1.73 2.20 11.33
C LEU A 131 0.71 1.05 11.47
N LEU A 132 1.18 -0.17 11.69
CA LEU A 132 0.36 -1.38 11.68
C LEU A 132 -0.01 -1.89 13.07
N GLY A 133 0.64 -1.39 14.15
CA GLY A 133 0.51 -1.94 15.50
C GLY A 133 -0.93 -2.04 15.99
N ARG A 134 -1.73 -0.98 15.85
CA ARG A 134 -3.15 -1.00 16.23
C ARG A 134 -3.98 -2.01 15.45
N LEU A 135 -3.61 -2.29 14.20
CA LEU A 135 -4.26 -3.30 13.39
C LEU A 135 -3.81 -4.71 13.83
N ALA A 136 -2.55 -4.83 14.25
CA ALA A 136 -1.95 -6.09 14.70
C ALA A 136 -2.40 -6.55 16.10
N GLU A 137 -2.93 -5.65 16.95
CA GLU A 137 -3.39 -5.98 18.32
C GLU A 137 -4.42 -7.12 18.36
N SER A 138 -5.21 -7.29 17.31
CA SER A 138 -6.19 -8.38 17.20
C SER A 138 -5.58 -9.75 16.87
N GLY A 139 -4.27 -9.81 16.52
CA GLY A 139 -3.58 -11.00 16.04
C GLY A 139 -3.96 -11.42 14.61
N ARG A 140 -5.17 -11.09 14.14
CA ARG A 140 -5.68 -11.36 12.81
C ARG A 140 -6.64 -10.26 12.37
N SER A 141 -6.56 -9.84 11.10
CA SER A 141 -7.42 -8.79 10.52
C SER A 141 -7.96 -9.21 9.17
N LEU A 142 -9.21 -8.86 8.88
CA LEU A 142 -9.79 -9.08 7.56
C LEU A 142 -9.50 -7.86 6.68
N LEU A 143 -8.87 -8.10 5.52
CA LEU A 143 -8.38 -7.05 4.61
C LEU A 143 -8.72 -7.38 3.17
N ALA A 144 -8.87 -6.35 2.33
CA ALA A 144 -9.12 -6.54 0.90
C ALA A 144 -7.84 -6.98 0.18
N GLN A 145 -7.92 -8.03 -0.63
CA GLN A 145 -6.83 -8.54 -1.46
C GLN A 145 -7.23 -8.55 -2.94
N SER A 146 -6.30 -8.15 -3.80
CA SER A 146 -6.46 -8.25 -5.26
C SER A 146 -5.09 -8.27 -5.92
N HIS A 147 -4.42 -9.43 -5.92
CA HIS A 147 -3.10 -9.60 -6.52
C HIS A 147 -2.87 -11.04 -7.01
N ASN A 148 -2.00 -11.20 -7.99
CA ASN A 148 -1.44 -12.47 -8.46
C ASN A 148 0.08 -12.52 -8.26
N ASP A 149 0.71 -11.34 -8.25
CA ASP A 149 2.14 -11.18 -7.99
C ASP A 149 2.40 -11.14 -6.48
N VAL A 150 3.51 -11.71 -6.04
CA VAL A 150 3.82 -11.92 -4.63
C VAL A 150 5.28 -11.61 -4.32
N VAL A 151 5.54 -10.91 -3.25
CA VAL A 151 6.89 -10.81 -2.69
C VAL A 151 7.27 -12.14 -2.08
N THR A 152 8.12 -12.90 -2.77
CA THR A 152 8.57 -14.23 -2.33
C THR A 152 9.83 -14.17 -1.47
N LYS A 153 10.61 -13.10 -1.54
CA LYS A 153 11.75 -12.85 -0.68
C LYS A 153 11.77 -11.39 -0.25
N LEU A 154 11.81 -11.16 1.05
CA LEU A 154 11.99 -9.82 1.62
C LEU A 154 13.41 -9.30 1.42
N PRO A 155 13.62 -7.97 1.50
CA PRO A 155 14.95 -7.39 1.54
C PRO A 155 15.85 -8.03 2.63
N PRO A 156 17.17 -8.07 2.45
CA PRO A 156 18.07 -8.61 3.45
C PRO A 156 17.94 -7.90 4.81
N GLY A 157 17.82 -8.67 5.88
CA GLY A 157 17.69 -8.16 7.25
C GLY A 157 16.31 -7.61 7.61
N VAL A 158 15.31 -7.79 6.74
CA VAL A 158 13.92 -7.39 6.99
C VAL A 158 13.07 -8.61 7.33
N ASP A 159 12.28 -8.51 8.41
CA ASP A 159 11.34 -9.53 8.82
C ASP A 159 9.93 -9.22 8.30
N SER A 160 9.14 -10.27 8.04
CA SER A 160 7.73 -10.15 7.74
C SER A 160 6.96 -9.69 8.98
N LEU A 161 6.06 -8.71 8.81
CA LEU A 161 5.14 -8.27 9.85
C LEU A 161 3.81 -9.03 9.81
N ALA A 162 3.45 -9.59 8.66
CA ALA A 162 2.18 -10.26 8.47
C ALA A 162 2.24 -11.35 7.41
N THR A 163 1.38 -12.36 7.56
CA THR A 163 1.20 -13.48 6.65
C THR A 163 -0.29 -13.71 6.37
N SER A 164 -0.62 -14.29 5.23
CA SER A 164 -1.92 -14.91 4.98
C SER A 164 -1.81 -16.44 5.04
N ASP A 165 -2.92 -17.13 4.84
CA ASP A 165 -2.92 -18.60 4.77
C ASP A 165 -2.18 -19.11 3.52
N HIS A 166 -1.96 -18.24 2.50
CA HIS A 166 -1.30 -18.58 1.24
C HIS A 166 0.13 -18.03 1.12
N TYR A 167 0.40 -16.83 1.67
CA TYR A 167 1.66 -16.12 1.43
C TYR A 167 2.25 -15.52 2.70
N ALA A 168 3.55 -15.74 2.87
CA ALA A 168 4.29 -15.36 4.07
C ALA A 168 4.55 -13.84 4.21
N ASN A 169 4.52 -13.08 3.10
CA ASN A 169 4.98 -11.69 3.09
C ASN A 169 3.84 -10.73 2.73
N GLN A 170 2.91 -10.54 3.66
CA GLN A 170 1.78 -9.62 3.51
C GLN A 170 2.10 -8.18 3.91
N ALA A 171 3.09 -7.99 4.77
CA ALA A 171 3.58 -6.68 5.17
C ALA A 171 5.02 -6.75 5.67
N PHE A 172 5.77 -5.67 5.46
CA PHE A 172 7.10 -5.48 6.02
C PHE A 172 7.40 -3.99 6.21
N ARG A 173 8.40 -3.70 7.07
CA ARG A 173 8.96 -2.35 7.25
C ARG A 173 10.43 -2.32 6.85
N ILE A 174 10.83 -1.23 6.19
CA ILE A 174 12.21 -0.87 5.98
C ILE A 174 12.40 0.63 6.25
N GLY A 175 13.16 0.97 7.30
CA GLY A 175 13.30 2.34 7.76
C GLY A 175 11.95 3.02 8.02
N SER A 176 11.71 4.16 7.37
CA SER A 176 10.46 4.93 7.44
C SER A 176 9.34 4.38 6.55
N ALA A 177 9.62 3.40 5.69
CA ALA A 177 8.66 2.85 4.75
C ALA A 177 8.02 1.55 5.25
N VAL A 178 6.72 1.40 4.98
CA VAL A 178 5.95 0.16 5.17
C VAL A 178 5.34 -0.25 3.85
N GLY A 179 5.57 -1.50 3.46
CA GLY A 179 4.90 -2.14 2.34
C GLY A 179 3.80 -3.08 2.83
N VAL A 180 2.63 -3.02 2.20
CA VAL A 180 1.50 -3.93 2.45
C VAL A 180 0.98 -4.49 1.14
N GLN A 181 0.78 -5.83 1.07
CA GLN A 181 0.28 -6.48 -0.14
C GLN A 181 -1.23 -6.26 -0.32
N PHE A 182 -1.96 -6.17 0.78
CA PHE A 182 -3.40 -5.91 0.80
C PHE A 182 -3.74 -4.45 0.48
N HIS A 183 -5.01 -4.20 0.17
CA HIS A 183 -5.56 -2.89 -0.19
C HIS A 183 -6.39 -2.28 0.95
N PRO A 184 -5.79 -1.55 1.89
CA PRO A 184 -6.53 -0.93 3.00
C PRO A 184 -7.48 0.17 2.52
N GLU A 185 -7.27 0.72 1.32
CA GLU A 185 -8.07 1.77 0.69
C GLU A 185 -9.34 1.25 0.03
N ALA A 186 -9.39 -0.04 -0.35
CA ALA A 186 -10.37 -0.52 -1.31
C ALA A 186 -11.80 -0.61 -0.76
N SER A 187 -12.75 -0.04 -1.51
CA SER A 187 -14.20 -0.21 -1.31
C SER A 187 -14.73 -1.48 -2.00
N PRO A 188 -15.92 -1.98 -1.61
CA PRO A 188 -16.59 -3.06 -2.33
C PRO A 188 -16.81 -2.74 -3.82
N GLU A 189 -17.08 -1.48 -4.14
CA GLU A 189 -17.28 -1.00 -5.51
C GLU A 189 -15.99 -1.11 -6.31
N LEU A 190 -14.86 -0.71 -5.73
CA LEU A 190 -13.55 -0.81 -6.37
C LEU A 190 -13.13 -2.27 -6.56
N MET A 191 -13.30 -3.11 -5.54
CA MET A 191 -13.03 -4.55 -5.63
C MET A 191 -13.88 -5.24 -6.71
N GLY A 192 -15.16 -4.87 -6.83
CA GLY A 192 -16.02 -5.36 -7.91
C GLY A 192 -15.54 -4.93 -9.30
N ARG A 193 -15.06 -3.69 -9.45
CA ARG A 193 -14.50 -3.20 -10.71
C ARG A 193 -13.21 -3.96 -11.08
N TRP A 194 -12.31 -4.18 -10.13
CA TRP A 194 -11.09 -4.96 -10.39
C TRP A 194 -11.38 -6.41 -10.78
N ALA A 195 -12.39 -7.04 -10.18
CA ALA A 195 -12.83 -8.36 -10.59
C ALA A 195 -13.34 -8.37 -12.05
N GLU A 196 -14.11 -7.36 -12.48
CA GLU A 196 -14.57 -7.22 -13.87
C GLU A 196 -13.40 -7.01 -14.84
N LEU A 197 -12.43 -6.17 -14.49
CA LEU A 197 -11.22 -5.95 -15.31
C LEU A 197 -10.38 -7.22 -15.48
N SER A 198 -10.39 -8.11 -14.49
CA SER A 198 -9.71 -9.40 -14.52
C SER A 198 -10.55 -10.51 -15.18
N GLY A 199 -11.72 -10.17 -15.78
CA GLY A 199 -12.60 -11.13 -16.45
C GLY A 199 -13.51 -11.94 -15.51
N GLY A 200 -13.58 -11.55 -14.22
CA GLY A 200 -14.43 -12.20 -13.21
C GLY A 200 -15.80 -11.56 -13.04
N ASP A 201 -16.58 -12.07 -12.10
CA ASP A 201 -17.91 -11.52 -11.76
C ASP A 201 -17.83 -10.41 -10.70
N GLY A 202 -17.77 -9.15 -11.14
CA GLY A 202 -17.71 -7.99 -10.26
C GLY A 202 -18.94 -7.82 -9.37
N ARG A 203 -20.11 -8.29 -9.78
CA ARG A 203 -21.32 -8.24 -8.94
C ARG A 203 -21.19 -9.18 -7.75
N THR A 204 -20.72 -10.39 -7.98
CA THR A 204 -20.48 -11.39 -6.93
C THR A 204 -19.37 -10.89 -5.99
N MET A 205 -18.26 -10.36 -6.52
CA MET A 205 -17.18 -9.77 -5.71
C MET A 205 -17.72 -8.62 -4.83
N ARG A 206 -18.45 -7.68 -5.40
CA ARG A 206 -19.02 -6.55 -4.65
C ARG A 206 -19.93 -7.01 -3.51
N ARG A 207 -20.80 -8.00 -3.76
CA ARG A 207 -21.66 -8.56 -2.71
C ARG A 207 -20.85 -9.22 -1.59
N ALA A 208 -19.84 -10.01 -1.93
CA ALA A 208 -18.98 -10.68 -0.97
C ALA A 208 -18.23 -9.64 -0.10
N MET A 209 -17.71 -8.58 -0.72
CA MET A 209 -17.04 -7.50 0.00
C MET A 209 -17.99 -6.73 0.94
N HIS A 210 -19.23 -6.46 0.52
CA HIS A 210 -20.22 -5.79 1.37
C HIS A 210 -20.54 -6.56 2.65
N VAL A 211 -20.52 -7.90 2.63
CA VAL A 211 -20.72 -8.72 3.84
C VAL A 211 -19.68 -8.42 4.92
N HIS A 212 -18.47 -8.09 4.51
CA HIS A 212 -17.31 -7.89 5.38
C HIS A 212 -16.91 -6.41 5.53
N ASP A 213 -17.64 -5.49 4.88
CA ASP A 213 -17.19 -4.11 4.70
C ASP A 213 -17.03 -3.33 6.01
N THR A 214 -17.84 -3.60 7.02
CA THR A 214 -17.71 -2.96 8.33
C THR A 214 -16.33 -3.22 8.94
N GLU A 215 -15.83 -4.44 8.83
CA GLU A 215 -14.51 -4.81 9.37
C GLU A 215 -13.38 -4.33 8.46
N VAL A 216 -13.46 -4.61 7.16
CA VAL A 216 -12.45 -4.20 6.17
C VAL A 216 -12.26 -2.68 6.18
N SER A 217 -13.35 -1.91 6.16
CA SER A 217 -13.29 -0.45 6.21
C SER A 217 -12.72 0.09 7.53
N ARG A 218 -13.10 -0.51 8.67
CA ARG A 218 -12.52 -0.16 9.97
C ARG A 218 -11.01 -0.40 9.98
N ASN A 219 -10.56 -1.55 9.51
CA ASN A 219 -9.16 -1.94 9.46
C ASN A 219 -8.35 -1.01 8.53
N GLY A 220 -8.86 -0.72 7.34
CA GLY A 220 -8.24 0.25 6.43
C GLY A 220 -8.15 1.66 7.01
N ARG A 221 -9.20 2.09 7.75
CA ARG A 221 -9.19 3.39 8.43
C ARG A 221 -8.13 3.48 9.53
N LEU A 222 -7.84 2.40 10.26
CA LEU A 222 -6.76 2.36 11.24
C LEU A 222 -5.41 2.61 10.58
N VAL A 223 -5.15 1.99 9.42
CA VAL A 223 -3.92 2.22 8.63
C VAL A 223 -3.83 3.70 8.20
N ALA A 224 -4.91 4.26 7.63
CA ALA A 224 -4.94 5.66 7.22
C ALA A 224 -4.70 6.64 8.38
N GLN A 225 -5.31 6.40 9.54
CA GLN A 225 -5.13 7.22 10.74
C GLN A 225 -3.70 7.16 11.27
N ALA A 226 -3.10 5.96 11.33
CA ALA A 226 -1.73 5.80 11.78
C ALA A 226 -0.74 6.48 10.81
N PHE A 227 -0.95 6.34 9.49
CA PHE A 227 -0.18 7.05 8.48
C PHE A 227 -0.28 8.58 8.67
N CYS A 228 -1.49 9.13 8.80
CA CYS A 228 -1.68 10.56 9.08
C CYS A 228 -0.95 11.01 10.35
N GLY A 229 -0.97 10.19 11.41
CA GLY A 229 -0.24 10.47 12.65
C GLY A 229 1.26 10.65 12.43
N GLN A 230 1.88 9.77 11.62
CA GLN A 230 3.30 9.89 11.27
C GLN A 230 3.59 11.17 10.47
N LEU A 231 2.71 11.53 9.52
CA LEU A 231 2.85 12.78 8.74
C LEU A 231 2.79 14.01 9.64
N HIS A 232 1.87 14.04 10.60
CA HIS A 232 1.77 15.14 11.57
C HIS A 232 3.00 15.24 12.46
N THR A 233 3.53 14.11 12.94
CA THR A 233 4.76 14.07 13.74
C THR A 233 5.95 14.64 12.97
N ARG A 234 6.14 14.21 11.71
CA ARG A 234 7.19 14.75 10.84
C ARG A 234 7.02 16.25 10.59
N SER A 235 5.80 16.69 10.29
CA SER A 235 5.51 18.11 10.04
C SER A 235 5.80 19.02 11.25
N MET A 236 5.75 18.48 12.46
CA MET A 236 6.10 19.22 13.68
C MET A 236 7.61 19.24 13.95
N ALA A 237 8.36 18.28 13.41
CA ALA A 237 9.81 18.16 13.58
C ALA A 237 10.61 18.95 12.53
N ALA A 238 9.98 19.34 11.42
CA ALA A 238 10.57 20.09 10.31
C ALA A 238 10.31 21.60 10.43
#